data_293995919fcf313bd966e24e719674a0
#
_entry.id   293995919fcf313bd966e24e719674a0
#
_cell.length_a   1.000
_cell.length_b   1.000
_cell.length_c   1.000
_cell.angle_alpha   90.00
_cell.angle_beta   90.00
_cell.angle_gamma   90.00
#
_symmetry.space_group_name_H-M   'P 1'
#
loop_
_entity.id
_entity.type
_entity.pdbx_description
1 polymer ?
#
loop_
_entity_poly.entity_id
_entity_poly.type
_entity_poly.pdbx_seq_one_letter_code
_entity_poly.pdbx_strand_id
1 'polypeptide(L)'
;IGLPQLNLATNYQHQFVIPELSFGSYLDVDALPDYGYLTKNDIQDAYKQAPSVPLGVKDNTTFDFTVSQLIFSGEYLVGLQAFKVLKQVSEKALVKTEDQTKETVANTYFMILVLGESLKVLNESEASMGQTYNDLVKMNQQGFNEETDVDQIKISWSNLKRLITSIESQRDISVQLLKYQLGMDFGQQIVLTDSLQGFITEGNMQ
;
A
#
# COMPACT_ATOMS: atom_id res chain seq x y z
N ILE A 1 19.32 -2.46 -17.27
CA ILE A 1 20.59 -1.70 -17.23
C ILE A 1 21.63 -2.55 -17.93
N GLY A 2 22.38 -1.99 -18.91
CA GLY A 2 23.32 -2.74 -19.75
C GLY A 2 22.74 -3.29 -21.07
N LEU A 3 21.43 -3.23 -21.26
CA LEU A 3 20.79 -3.52 -22.55
C LEU A 3 20.66 -2.25 -23.39
N PRO A 4 20.64 -2.38 -24.75
CA PRO A 4 20.35 -1.24 -25.63
C PRO A 4 19.01 -0.60 -25.24
N GLN A 5 19.03 0.72 -25.13
CA GLN A 5 17.83 1.51 -24.89
C GLN A 5 17.44 2.20 -26.17
N LEU A 6 16.17 2.08 -26.53
CA LEU A 6 15.56 2.71 -27.70
C LEU A 6 14.65 3.82 -27.20
N ASN A 7 14.89 5.03 -27.69
CA ASN A 7 14.05 6.17 -27.40
C ASN A 7 13.53 6.77 -28.72
N LEU A 8 12.22 6.98 -28.80
CA LEU A 8 11.56 7.64 -29.90
C LEU A 8 10.90 8.90 -29.37
N ALA A 9 11.29 10.05 -29.89
CA ALA A 9 10.64 11.31 -29.60
C ALA A 9 10.08 11.92 -30.91
N THR A 10 8.90 12.49 -30.83
CA THR A 10 8.25 13.17 -31.92
C THR A 10 7.91 14.58 -31.46
N ASN A 11 8.30 15.57 -32.23
CA ASN A 11 7.93 16.96 -32.01
C ASN A 11 7.23 17.50 -33.23
N TYR A 12 6.03 18.05 -33.05
CA TYR A 12 5.28 18.77 -34.07
C TYR A 12 5.17 20.23 -33.66
N GLN A 13 5.59 21.14 -34.58
CA GLN A 13 5.53 22.55 -34.36
C GLN A 13 4.73 23.21 -35.51
N HIS A 14 3.65 23.88 -35.14
CA HIS A 14 2.85 24.68 -36.07
C HIS A 14 3.09 26.17 -35.80
N GLN A 15 3.50 26.92 -36.83
CA GLN A 15 3.68 28.36 -36.76
C GLN A 15 2.43 29.06 -37.31
N PHE A 16 1.71 29.74 -36.43
CA PHE A 16 0.52 30.51 -36.85
C PHE A 16 0.86 31.73 -37.68
N VAL A 17 2.02 32.34 -37.49
CA VAL A 17 2.51 33.49 -38.22
C VAL A 17 3.92 33.19 -38.70
N ILE A 18 4.10 33.18 -40.00
CA ILE A 18 5.43 33.06 -40.63
C ILE A 18 5.90 34.45 -40.93
N PRO A 19 7.05 34.92 -40.40
CA PRO A 19 7.61 36.19 -40.79
C PRO A 19 8.00 36.14 -42.27
N GLU A 20 7.59 37.15 -43.00
CA GLU A 20 7.88 37.31 -44.43
C GLU A 20 8.90 38.44 -44.61
N LEU A 21 9.88 38.21 -45.44
CA LEU A 21 10.80 39.27 -45.88
C LEU A 21 10.23 39.94 -47.09
N SER A 22 9.74 41.14 -46.93
CA SER A 22 9.31 41.98 -48.04
C SER A 22 10.45 42.95 -48.48
N PHE A 23 11.00 42.73 -49.60
CA PHE A 23 12.11 43.55 -50.09
C PHE A 23 11.70 45.03 -50.43
N GLY A 24 10.40 45.25 -50.57
CA GLY A 24 9.90 46.60 -50.89
C GLY A 24 9.83 47.55 -49.67
N SER A 25 9.91 47.04 -48.42
CA SER A 25 9.75 47.89 -47.23
C SER A 25 11.04 48.60 -46.77
N TYR A 26 12.18 48.22 -47.31
CA TYR A 26 13.49 48.72 -46.86
C TYR A 26 14.10 49.75 -47.85
N LEU A 27 13.45 50.04 -48.99
CA LEU A 27 13.95 50.97 -49.93
C LEU A 27 13.34 52.37 -49.71
N ASP A 28 14.20 53.33 -49.34
CA ASP A 28 13.82 54.74 -49.32
C ASP A 28 13.88 55.26 -50.71
N VAL A 29 12.73 55.26 -51.37
CA VAL A 29 12.63 55.75 -52.81
C VAL A 29 12.96 57.22 -52.95
N ASP A 30 12.79 57.97 -51.85
CA ASP A 30 13.09 59.45 -51.90
C ASP A 30 14.60 59.73 -51.85
N ALA A 31 15.38 58.74 -51.33
CA ALA A 31 16.85 58.87 -51.36
C ALA A 31 17.51 58.42 -52.68
N LEU A 32 16.73 57.89 -53.66
CA LEU A 32 17.27 57.43 -54.91
C LEU A 32 17.53 58.65 -55.89
N PRO A 33 18.64 58.63 -56.64
CA PRO A 33 18.90 59.63 -57.64
C PRO A 33 17.88 59.55 -58.77
N ASP A 34 17.60 60.69 -59.40
CA ASP A 34 16.70 60.76 -60.56
C ASP A 34 17.40 60.19 -61.79
N TYR A 35 16.89 59.08 -62.31
CA TYR A 35 17.44 58.36 -63.48
C TYR A 35 16.87 58.82 -64.80
N GLY A 36 15.98 59.83 -64.81
CA GLY A 36 15.49 60.51 -66.00
C GLY A 36 14.54 59.71 -66.92
N TYR A 37 14.49 58.44 -66.81
CA TYR A 37 13.62 57.52 -67.58
C TYR A 37 12.77 56.57 -66.72
N LEU A 38 12.92 56.58 -65.39
CA LEU A 38 12.06 55.92 -64.45
C LEU A 38 11.61 56.95 -63.43
N THR A 39 10.31 57.05 -63.24
CA THR A 39 9.80 57.94 -62.18
C THR A 39 9.89 57.24 -60.83
N LYS A 40 9.99 58.02 -59.75
CA LYS A 40 9.96 57.47 -58.37
C LYS A 40 8.72 56.60 -58.13
N ASN A 41 7.59 56.91 -58.75
CA ASN A 41 6.36 56.15 -58.67
C ASN A 41 6.49 54.80 -59.36
N ASP A 42 7.15 54.66 -60.49
CA ASP A 42 7.37 53.43 -61.22
C ASP A 42 8.26 52.47 -60.39
N ILE A 43 9.25 52.99 -59.72
CA ILE A 43 10.13 52.27 -58.84
C ILE A 43 9.35 51.82 -57.61
N GLN A 44 8.54 52.67 -56.98
CA GLN A 44 7.75 52.35 -55.79
C GLN A 44 6.70 51.31 -56.11
N ASP A 45 6.03 51.33 -57.24
CA ASP A 45 5.05 50.35 -57.64
C ASP A 45 5.69 49.01 -57.99
N ALA A 46 6.86 48.96 -58.58
CA ALA A 46 7.63 47.73 -58.79
C ALA A 46 8.04 47.10 -57.49
N TYR A 47 8.43 47.85 -56.46
CA TYR A 47 8.77 47.33 -55.16
C TYR A 47 7.56 46.89 -54.34
N LYS A 48 6.40 47.48 -54.45
CA LYS A 48 5.15 47.06 -53.88
C LYS A 48 4.68 45.71 -54.44
N GLN A 49 5.04 45.41 -55.69
CA GLN A 49 4.77 44.15 -56.38
C GLN A 49 5.86 43.06 -56.14
N ALA A 50 6.94 43.41 -55.43
CA ALA A 50 7.99 42.47 -55.16
C ALA A 50 7.45 41.30 -54.28
N PRO A 51 7.69 40.07 -54.68
CA PRO A 51 7.19 38.93 -53.93
C PRO A 51 7.79 38.88 -52.49
N SER A 52 6.96 38.70 -51.53
CA SER A 52 7.44 38.40 -50.17
C SER A 52 7.98 36.95 -50.11
N VAL A 53 9.07 36.78 -49.41
CA VAL A 53 9.68 35.44 -49.19
C VAL A 53 9.43 35.01 -47.75
N PRO A 54 8.71 33.93 -47.51
CA PRO A 54 8.50 33.43 -46.17
C PRO A 54 9.81 32.92 -45.56
N LEU A 55 10.14 33.32 -44.32
CA LEU A 55 11.34 32.95 -43.60
C LEU A 55 11.21 31.68 -42.79
N GLY A 56 10.22 30.84 -43.08
CA GLY A 56 10.00 29.61 -42.36
C GLY A 56 8.99 28.69 -43.01
N VAL A 57 8.77 27.56 -42.38
CA VAL A 57 7.73 26.59 -42.75
C VAL A 57 6.61 26.61 -41.74
N LYS A 58 5.37 26.47 -42.21
CA LYS A 58 4.19 26.51 -41.38
C LYS A 58 4.11 25.33 -40.41
N ASP A 59 4.46 24.17 -40.90
CA ASP A 59 4.42 22.92 -40.17
C ASP A 59 5.81 22.26 -40.21
N ASN A 60 6.32 21.93 -39.04
CA ASN A 60 7.57 21.20 -38.87
C ASN A 60 7.34 19.99 -37.96
N THR A 61 7.68 18.82 -38.46
CA THR A 61 7.62 17.57 -37.69
C THR A 61 9.00 16.94 -37.66
N THR A 62 9.51 16.70 -36.44
CA THR A 62 10.77 16.01 -36.23
C THR A 62 10.52 14.68 -35.55
N PHE A 63 11.20 13.64 -36.01
CA PHE A 63 11.24 12.32 -35.42
C PHE A 63 12.67 12.05 -35.01
N ASP A 64 12.88 11.88 -33.70
CA ASP A 64 14.17 11.57 -33.14
C ASP A 64 14.19 10.10 -32.68
N PHE A 65 15.00 9.32 -33.33
CA PHE A 65 15.25 7.91 -32.95
C PHE A 65 16.65 7.78 -32.36
N THR A 66 16.71 7.50 -31.07
CA THR A 66 17.99 7.39 -30.37
C THR A 66 18.15 5.99 -29.82
N VAL A 67 19.26 5.35 -30.19
CA VAL A 67 19.73 4.08 -29.62
C VAL A 67 20.92 4.38 -28.75
N SER A 68 20.84 4.03 -27.47
CA SER A 68 21.96 4.18 -26.54
C SER A 68 22.26 2.85 -25.85
N GLN A 69 23.53 2.51 -25.77
CA GLN A 69 23.98 1.31 -25.06
C GLN A 69 25.19 1.66 -24.21
N LEU A 70 25.12 1.24 -22.96
CA LEU A 70 26.26 1.32 -22.06
C LEU A 70 27.30 0.25 -22.44
N ILE A 71 28.45 0.67 -22.94
CA ILE A 71 29.55 -0.23 -23.32
C ILE A 71 30.43 -0.53 -22.11
N PHE A 72 30.79 0.51 -21.33
CA PHE A 72 31.60 0.38 -20.12
C PHE A 72 31.25 1.44 -19.10
N SER A 73 31.13 1.01 -17.83
CA SER A 73 31.01 1.92 -16.70
C SER A 73 31.55 1.24 -15.44
N GLY A 74 32.49 1.90 -14.76
CA GLY A 74 33.00 1.46 -13.47
C GLY A 74 31.90 1.39 -12.40
N GLU A 75 30.98 2.33 -12.40
CA GLU A 75 29.81 2.34 -11.49
C GLU A 75 28.91 1.12 -11.72
N TYR A 76 28.73 0.71 -12.97
CA TYR A 76 27.94 -0.46 -13.31
C TYR A 76 28.55 -1.74 -12.74
N LEU A 77 29.87 -1.90 -12.82
CA LEU A 77 30.56 -3.07 -12.28
C LEU A 77 30.47 -3.14 -10.75
N VAL A 78 30.66 -2.00 -10.08
CA VAL A 78 30.48 -1.90 -8.62
C VAL A 78 29.01 -2.14 -8.23
N GLY A 79 28.07 -1.58 -9.02
CA GLY A 79 26.65 -1.81 -8.85
C GLY A 79 26.24 -3.28 -8.93
N LEU A 80 26.83 -4.04 -9.88
CA LEU A 80 26.59 -5.49 -9.98
C LEU A 80 27.04 -6.26 -8.73
N GLN A 81 28.16 -5.85 -8.10
CA GLN A 81 28.58 -6.45 -6.83
C GLN A 81 27.62 -6.10 -5.69
N ALA A 82 27.15 -4.84 -5.64
CA ALA A 82 26.14 -4.41 -4.68
C ALA A 82 24.81 -5.18 -4.83
N PHE A 83 24.39 -5.50 -6.07
CA PHE A 83 23.20 -6.33 -6.29
C PHE A 83 23.32 -7.75 -5.74
N LYS A 84 24.51 -8.36 -5.72
CA LYS A 84 24.71 -9.67 -5.06
C LYS A 84 24.44 -9.59 -3.56
N VAL A 85 24.93 -8.53 -2.91
CA VAL A 85 24.69 -8.29 -1.49
C VAL A 85 23.21 -8.01 -1.23
N LEU A 86 22.58 -7.18 -2.05
CA LEU A 86 21.16 -6.89 -1.94
C LEU A 86 20.28 -8.15 -2.08
N LYS A 87 20.64 -9.05 -3.02
CA LYS A 87 19.99 -10.36 -3.16
C LYS A 87 20.10 -11.17 -1.87
N GLN A 88 21.29 -11.27 -1.28
CA GLN A 88 21.50 -11.99 -0.03
C GLN A 88 20.71 -11.38 1.14
N VAL A 89 20.64 -10.03 1.21
CA VAL A 89 19.81 -9.33 2.19
C VAL A 89 18.34 -9.68 2.02
N SER A 90 17.84 -9.69 0.78
CA SER A 90 16.45 -10.04 0.47
C SER A 90 16.12 -11.50 0.82
N GLU A 91 17.05 -12.44 0.53
CA GLU A 91 16.90 -13.85 0.92
C GLU A 91 16.84 -14.02 2.44
N LYS A 92 17.69 -13.31 3.20
CA LYS A 92 17.64 -13.31 4.67
C LYS A 92 16.40 -12.64 5.22
N ALA A 93 15.90 -11.58 4.57
CA ALA A 93 14.66 -10.94 4.94
C ALA A 93 13.46 -11.87 4.73
N LEU A 94 13.45 -12.68 3.67
CA LEU A 94 12.42 -13.71 3.45
C LEU A 94 12.39 -14.71 4.60
N VAL A 95 13.54 -15.32 4.94
CA VAL A 95 13.65 -16.28 6.06
C VAL A 95 13.15 -15.66 7.37
N LYS A 96 13.57 -14.42 7.65
CA LYS A 96 13.09 -13.69 8.84
C LYS A 96 11.56 -13.52 8.85
N THR A 97 10.98 -13.18 7.69
CA THR A 97 9.51 -13.01 7.59
C THR A 97 8.79 -14.36 7.77
N GLU A 98 9.33 -15.44 7.24
CA GLU A 98 8.79 -16.79 7.46
C GLU A 98 8.79 -17.16 8.94
N ASP A 99 9.90 -16.93 9.64
CA ASP A 99 10.01 -17.23 11.08
C ASP A 99 9.07 -16.35 11.92
N GLN A 100 8.98 -15.06 11.60
CA GLN A 100 8.02 -14.16 12.26
C GLN A 100 6.58 -14.60 12.04
N THR A 101 6.24 -15.08 10.84
CA THR A 101 4.90 -15.59 10.55
C THR A 101 4.61 -16.84 11.37
N LYS A 102 5.54 -17.80 11.44
CA LYS A 102 5.41 -19.00 12.25
C LYS A 102 5.20 -18.67 13.73
N GLU A 103 6.00 -17.75 14.27
CA GLU A 103 5.87 -17.27 15.65
C GLU A 103 4.51 -16.62 15.89
N THR A 104 4.03 -15.76 14.98
CA THR A 104 2.74 -15.10 15.12
C THR A 104 1.58 -16.11 15.11
N VAL A 105 1.63 -17.10 14.22
CA VAL A 105 0.64 -18.19 14.16
C VAL A 105 0.67 -19.02 15.43
N ALA A 106 1.86 -19.40 15.91
CA ALA A 106 2.02 -20.16 17.15
C ALA A 106 1.47 -19.40 18.36
N ASN A 107 1.76 -18.12 18.49
CA ASN A 107 1.26 -17.27 19.57
C ASN A 107 -0.28 -17.17 19.55
N THR A 108 -0.88 -17.01 18.36
CA THR A 108 -2.33 -16.98 18.21
C THR A 108 -2.95 -18.33 18.57
N TYR A 109 -2.33 -19.43 18.15
CA TYR A 109 -2.75 -20.78 18.47
C TYR A 109 -2.76 -21.02 20.00
N PHE A 110 -1.66 -20.71 20.69
CA PHE A 110 -1.56 -20.84 22.13
C PHE A 110 -2.56 -19.94 22.87
N MET A 111 -2.79 -18.72 22.39
CA MET A 111 -3.80 -17.83 22.94
C MET A 111 -5.19 -18.48 22.93
N ILE A 112 -5.58 -19.14 21.84
CA ILE A 112 -6.89 -19.83 21.75
C ILE A 112 -6.97 -20.98 22.74
N LEU A 113 -5.89 -21.74 22.94
CA LEU A 113 -5.85 -22.83 23.93
C LEU A 113 -6.00 -22.29 25.35
N VAL A 114 -5.29 -21.20 25.68
CA VAL A 114 -5.37 -20.54 27.00
C VAL A 114 -6.78 -20.01 27.26
N LEU A 115 -7.40 -19.36 26.28
CA LEU A 115 -8.78 -18.86 26.39
C LEU A 115 -9.77 -20.01 26.55
N GLY A 116 -9.55 -21.14 25.86
CA GLY A 116 -10.37 -22.36 26.03
C GLY A 116 -10.31 -22.93 27.40
N GLU A 117 -9.12 -23.06 27.99
CA GLU A 117 -8.95 -23.57 29.36
C GLU A 117 -9.51 -22.56 30.39
N SER A 118 -9.32 -21.27 30.17
CA SER A 118 -9.92 -20.22 31.02
C SER A 118 -11.43 -20.31 31.03
N LEU A 119 -12.07 -20.52 29.88
CA LEU A 119 -13.52 -20.70 29.78
C LEU A 119 -14.01 -21.90 30.55
N LYS A 120 -13.26 -23.01 30.54
CA LYS A 120 -13.61 -24.19 31.30
C LYS A 120 -13.63 -23.90 32.82
N VAL A 121 -12.57 -23.27 33.34
CA VAL A 121 -12.49 -22.90 34.78
C VAL A 121 -13.58 -21.89 35.15
N LEU A 122 -13.84 -20.89 34.26
CA LEU A 122 -14.88 -19.89 34.51
C LEU A 122 -16.30 -20.50 34.52
N ASN A 123 -16.58 -21.46 33.63
CA ASN A 123 -17.87 -22.16 33.60
C ASN A 123 -18.06 -23.04 34.85
N GLU A 124 -17.02 -23.72 35.33
CA GLU A 124 -17.07 -24.46 36.61
C GLU A 124 -17.34 -23.50 37.79
N SER A 125 -16.69 -22.33 37.79
CA SER A 125 -16.89 -21.28 38.80
C SER A 125 -18.31 -20.69 38.73
N GLU A 126 -18.86 -20.52 37.53
CA GLU A 126 -20.23 -20.05 37.31
C GLU A 126 -21.26 -21.03 37.88
N ALA A 127 -21.08 -22.31 37.60
CA ALA A 127 -21.95 -23.37 38.13
C ALA A 127 -21.93 -23.40 39.69
N SER A 128 -20.73 -23.31 40.30
CA SER A 128 -20.56 -23.24 41.74
C SER A 128 -21.23 -21.99 42.37
N MET A 129 -21.01 -20.83 41.73
CA MET A 129 -21.60 -19.57 42.17
C MET A 129 -23.13 -19.57 42.04
N GLY A 130 -23.67 -20.19 40.98
CA GLY A 130 -25.10 -20.40 40.80
C GLY A 130 -25.73 -21.25 41.87
N GLN A 131 -25.03 -22.34 42.34
CA GLN A 131 -25.48 -23.15 43.47
C GLN A 131 -25.49 -22.33 44.75
N THR A 132 -24.40 -21.59 45.04
CA THR A 132 -24.32 -20.70 46.22
C THR A 132 -25.46 -19.66 46.22
N TYR A 133 -25.76 -19.03 45.07
CA TYR A 133 -26.88 -18.13 44.96
C TYR A 133 -28.22 -18.80 45.33
N ASN A 134 -28.49 -19.98 44.78
CA ASN A 134 -29.71 -20.72 45.06
C ASN A 134 -29.85 -21.12 46.55
N ASP A 135 -28.76 -21.48 47.21
CA ASP A 135 -28.76 -21.82 48.61
C ASP A 135 -28.97 -20.61 49.52
N LEU A 136 -28.33 -19.47 49.19
CA LEU A 136 -28.58 -18.19 49.90
C LEU A 136 -30.01 -17.71 49.76
N VAL A 137 -30.64 -17.87 48.58
CA VAL A 137 -32.06 -17.56 48.38
C VAL A 137 -32.95 -18.38 49.30
N LYS A 138 -32.70 -19.70 49.41
CA LYS A 138 -33.46 -20.60 50.32
C LYS A 138 -33.26 -20.22 51.78
N MET A 139 -32.05 -19.89 52.20
CA MET A 139 -31.72 -19.46 53.56
C MET A 139 -32.38 -18.12 53.89
N ASN A 140 -32.44 -17.17 52.96
CA ASN A 140 -33.11 -15.89 53.09
C ASN A 140 -34.61 -16.07 53.28
N GLN A 141 -35.24 -16.97 52.51
CA GLN A 141 -36.68 -17.29 52.66
C GLN A 141 -37.02 -17.88 54.07
N GLN A 142 -36.02 -18.48 54.70
CA GLN A 142 -36.17 -19.03 56.09
C GLN A 142 -35.72 -18.04 57.18
N GLY A 143 -35.26 -16.84 56.79
CA GLY A 143 -34.85 -15.79 57.72
C GLY A 143 -33.41 -15.95 58.27
N PHE A 144 -32.58 -16.81 57.68
CA PHE A 144 -31.23 -17.09 58.16
C PHE A 144 -30.12 -16.16 57.66
N ASN A 145 -30.39 -15.39 56.59
CA ASN A 145 -29.46 -14.38 56.07
C ASN A 145 -30.22 -13.16 55.55
N GLU A 146 -29.51 -12.06 55.33
CA GLU A 146 -30.04 -10.80 54.83
C GLU A 146 -30.22 -10.83 53.31
N GLU A 147 -31.19 -10.03 52.79
CA GLU A 147 -31.40 -9.85 51.36
C GLU A 147 -30.18 -9.28 50.67
N THR A 148 -29.41 -8.43 51.35
CA THR A 148 -28.14 -7.85 50.87
C THR A 148 -27.11 -8.92 50.49
N ASP A 149 -27.06 -10.05 51.22
CA ASP A 149 -26.13 -11.17 50.91
C ASP A 149 -26.52 -11.83 49.59
N VAL A 150 -27.83 -12.05 49.39
CA VAL A 150 -28.37 -12.60 48.13
C VAL A 150 -28.08 -11.70 46.95
N ASP A 151 -28.29 -10.37 47.11
CA ASP A 151 -28.01 -9.42 46.07
C ASP A 151 -26.53 -9.32 45.71
N GLN A 152 -25.63 -9.38 46.69
CA GLN A 152 -24.20 -9.36 46.49
C GLN A 152 -23.71 -10.55 45.65
N ILE A 153 -24.17 -11.77 45.97
CA ILE A 153 -23.79 -12.96 45.21
C ILE A 153 -24.40 -12.92 43.79
N LYS A 154 -25.64 -12.41 43.64
CA LYS A 154 -26.30 -12.22 42.35
C LYS A 154 -25.52 -11.29 41.44
N ILE A 155 -25.04 -10.16 41.97
CA ILE A 155 -24.20 -9.20 41.22
C ILE A 155 -22.90 -9.88 40.81
N SER A 156 -22.24 -10.60 41.73
CA SER A 156 -21.00 -11.30 41.44
C SER A 156 -21.18 -12.38 40.38
N TRP A 157 -22.25 -13.16 40.44
CA TRP A 157 -22.61 -14.14 39.42
C TRP A 157 -22.91 -13.51 38.05
N SER A 158 -23.65 -12.39 38.04
CA SER A 158 -23.89 -11.66 36.82
C SER A 158 -22.63 -11.10 36.21
N ASN A 159 -21.67 -10.65 37.02
CA ASN A 159 -20.36 -10.19 36.55
C ASN A 159 -19.56 -11.34 35.95
N LEU A 160 -19.58 -12.51 36.57
CA LEU A 160 -18.92 -13.70 36.05
C LEU A 160 -19.49 -14.14 34.70
N LYS A 161 -20.81 -14.15 34.53
CA LYS A 161 -21.46 -14.43 33.24
C LYS A 161 -21.02 -13.47 32.14
N ARG A 162 -20.93 -12.17 32.45
CA ARG A 162 -20.44 -11.17 31.51
C ARG A 162 -18.98 -11.40 31.13
N LEU A 163 -18.16 -11.80 32.11
CA LEU A 163 -16.76 -12.16 31.87
C LEU A 163 -16.67 -13.36 30.91
N ILE A 164 -17.45 -14.40 31.12
CA ILE A 164 -17.51 -15.60 30.27
C ILE A 164 -17.84 -15.18 28.83
N THR A 165 -18.92 -14.42 28.63
CA THR A 165 -19.31 -13.93 27.29
C THR A 165 -18.19 -13.10 26.62
N SER A 166 -17.49 -12.28 27.41
CA SER A 166 -16.35 -11.51 26.90
C SER A 166 -15.19 -12.41 26.43
N ILE A 167 -14.85 -13.44 27.22
CA ILE A 167 -13.77 -14.39 26.87
C ILE A 167 -14.18 -15.27 25.68
N GLU A 168 -15.45 -15.70 25.57
CA GLU A 168 -15.98 -16.41 24.42
C GLU A 168 -15.81 -15.57 23.13
N SER A 169 -16.22 -14.29 23.17
CA SER A 169 -16.06 -13.39 22.05
C SER A 169 -14.57 -13.20 21.67
N GLN A 170 -13.70 -13.07 22.65
CA GLN A 170 -12.26 -12.95 22.42
C GLN A 170 -11.67 -14.21 21.80
N ARG A 171 -12.10 -15.39 22.24
CA ARG A 171 -11.71 -16.68 21.65
C ARG A 171 -12.15 -16.74 20.18
N ASP A 172 -13.40 -16.39 19.88
CA ASP A 172 -13.91 -16.41 18.52
C ASP A 172 -13.15 -15.46 17.60
N ILE A 173 -12.82 -14.25 18.06
CA ILE A 173 -11.97 -13.31 17.34
C ILE A 173 -10.58 -13.92 17.09
N SER A 174 -9.99 -14.56 18.09
CA SER A 174 -8.68 -15.21 17.96
C SER A 174 -8.71 -16.37 16.95
N VAL A 175 -9.80 -17.14 16.90
CA VAL A 175 -10.00 -18.18 15.87
C VAL A 175 -10.10 -17.58 14.47
N GLN A 176 -10.81 -16.46 14.29
CA GLN A 176 -10.87 -15.77 13.00
C GLN A 176 -9.50 -15.21 12.60
N LEU A 177 -8.75 -14.67 13.56
CA LEU A 177 -7.38 -14.20 13.33
C LEU A 177 -6.46 -15.35 12.88
N LEU A 178 -6.56 -16.51 13.53
CA LEU A 178 -5.79 -17.70 13.12
C LEU A 178 -6.13 -18.12 11.68
N LYS A 179 -7.42 -18.15 11.32
CA LYS A 179 -7.84 -18.44 9.94
C LYS A 179 -7.24 -17.46 8.94
N TYR A 180 -7.27 -16.17 9.25
CA TYR A 180 -6.66 -15.12 8.43
C TYR A 180 -5.15 -15.34 8.23
N GLN A 181 -4.42 -15.62 9.32
CA GLN A 181 -2.98 -15.88 9.27
C GLN A 181 -2.62 -17.13 8.47
N LEU A 182 -3.49 -18.14 8.47
CA LEU A 182 -3.32 -19.38 7.70
C LEU A 182 -3.83 -19.25 6.24
N GLY A 183 -4.42 -18.12 5.86
CA GLY A 183 -5.01 -17.93 4.53
C GLY A 183 -6.24 -18.79 4.28
N MET A 184 -6.95 -19.20 5.33
CA MET A 184 -8.15 -20.03 5.25
C MET A 184 -9.41 -19.19 5.05
N ASP A 185 -10.43 -19.79 4.45
CA ASP A 185 -11.77 -19.19 4.39
C ASP A 185 -12.39 -19.12 5.80
N PHE A 186 -13.04 -17.99 6.11
CA PHE A 186 -13.71 -17.79 7.41
C PHE A 186 -14.86 -18.77 7.65
N GLY A 187 -15.47 -19.31 6.61
CA GLY A 187 -16.53 -20.32 6.70
C GLY A 187 -16.03 -21.72 7.07
N GLN A 188 -14.75 -22.01 6.90
CA GLN A 188 -14.19 -23.31 7.26
C GLN A 188 -14.13 -23.47 8.78
N GLN A 189 -14.44 -24.65 9.29
CA GLN A 189 -14.29 -24.97 10.72
C GLN A 189 -12.86 -25.44 11.00
N ILE A 190 -12.25 -24.85 12.03
CA ILE A 190 -10.98 -25.32 12.60
C ILE A 190 -11.27 -25.97 13.93
N VAL A 191 -10.74 -27.18 14.13
CA VAL A 191 -10.73 -27.88 15.41
C VAL A 191 -9.29 -27.96 15.88
N LEU A 192 -9.03 -27.36 17.05
CA LEU A 192 -7.74 -27.50 17.71
C LEU A 192 -7.74 -28.84 18.46
N THR A 193 -6.76 -29.67 18.15
CA THR A 193 -6.66 -31.04 18.70
C THR A 193 -5.83 -31.11 19.96
N ASP A 194 -4.98 -30.11 20.20
CA ASP A 194 -4.06 -30.08 21.30
C ASP A 194 -4.69 -29.50 22.58
N SER A 195 -4.18 -29.90 23.72
CA SER A 195 -4.53 -29.31 25.00
C SER A 195 -3.32 -28.62 25.63
N LEU A 196 -3.57 -27.57 26.42
CA LEU A 196 -2.52 -26.82 27.10
C LEU A 196 -1.71 -27.73 28.05
N GLN A 197 -2.36 -28.71 28.69
CA GLN A 197 -1.70 -29.67 29.57
C GLN A 197 -0.72 -30.60 28.86
N GLY A 198 -1.00 -30.98 27.60
CA GLY A 198 -0.10 -31.78 26.79
C GLY A 198 1.26 -31.07 26.58
N PHE A 199 1.24 -29.77 26.23
CA PHE A 199 2.47 -29.01 26.06
C PHE A 199 3.28 -28.81 27.34
N ILE A 200 2.61 -28.62 28.51
CA ILE A 200 3.30 -28.46 29.77
C ILE A 200 4.01 -29.79 30.20
N THR A 201 3.40 -30.89 29.87
CA THR A 201 3.97 -32.20 30.19
C THR A 201 5.17 -32.54 29.30
N GLU A 202 5.11 -32.20 28.01
CA GLU A 202 6.23 -32.40 27.07
C GLU A 202 7.38 -31.43 27.36
N GLY A 203 7.10 -30.18 27.73
CA GLY A 203 8.11 -29.17 28.05
C GLY A 203 8.91 -29.44 29.33
N ASN A 204 8.39 -30.26 30.23
CA ASN A 204 9.10 -30.67 31.45
C ASN A 204 10.00 -31.92 31.28
N MET A 205 10.05 -32.49 30.04
CA MET A 205 10.87 -33.66 29.73
C MET A 205 12.16 -33.31 28.96
N GLN A 206 12.49 -32.03 28.75
CA GLN A 206 13.74 -31.54 28.20
C GLN A 206 14.49 -30.74 29.26
#